data_353f71f20ae434f30db678035bceed2e
#
_entry.id   353f71f20ae434f30db678035bceed2e
#
_cell.length_a   1.000
_cell.length_b   1.000
_cell.length_c   1.000
_cell.angle_alpha   90.00
_cell.angle_beta   90.00
_cell.angle_gamma   90.00
#
_symmetry.space_group_name_H-M   'P 1'
#
loop_
_entity.id
_entity.type
_entity.pdbx_description
1 polymer ?
#
loop_
_entity_poly.entity_id
_entity_poly.type
_entity_poly.pdbx_seq_one_letter_code
_entity_poly.pdbx_strand_id
1 'polypeptide(L)'
;MRKQIHRWILAMVMATAAAIPAVQAQSTEVMNETGDMVRVMRHPDGTRAIYQRQKGWQGMRCSSYTASGRLAAVNDYREGKYGQLVGCIIYDHTKKNIIYKVAYGYDSRARLVEERMYSHPQGKLVQRVIYKYDNRGNRSKPLIVSLNTAGPVTEVAPTAQYDDVNAINRSMKQGRRK
;
A
#
# COMPACT_ATOMS: atom_id res chain seq x y z
N MET A 1 -1.60 -71.68 31.80
CA MET A 1 -1.19 -70.25 31.90
C MET A 1 -0.99 -69.72 30.50
N ARG A 2 -1.96 -68.97 29.96
CA ARG A 2 -1.88 -68.37 28.62
C ARG A 2 -1.59 -66.87 28.79
N LYS A 3 -0.43 -66.40 28.35
CA LYS A 3 -0.06 -64.98 28.29
C LYS A 3 -0.71 -64.31 27.10
N GLN A 4 -1.61 -63.39 27.30
CA GLN A 4 -2.18 -62.57 26.25
C GLN A 4 -1.20 -61.41 25.94
N ILE A 5 -0.76 -61.31 24.68
CA ILE A 5 0.08 -60.26 24.16
C ILE A 5 -0.88 -59.23 23.58
N HIS A 6 -1.01 -58.05 24.24
CA HIS A 6 -1.76 -56.95 23.71
C HIS A 6 -0.91 -56.19 22.67
N ARG A 7 -1.32 -56.32 21.40
CA ARG A 7 -0.74 -55.52 20.30
C ARG A 7 -1.41 -54.13 20.34
N TRP A 8 -0.65 -53.15 20.74
CA TRP A 8 -1.03 -51.71 20.56
C TRP A 8 -0.82 -51.33 19.10
N ILE A 9 -1.91 -51.06 18.38
CA ILE A 9 -1.88 -50.48 17.05
C ILE A 9 -1.81 -48.96 17.26
N LEU A 10 -0.65 -48.41 17.01
CA LEU A 10 -0.43 -46.95 16.98
C LEU A 10 -1.00 -46.40 15.66
N ALA A 11 -2.20 -45.84 15.72
CA ALA A 11 -2.78 -45.11 14.58
C ALA A 11 -2.07 -43.77 14.41
N MET A 12 -1.22 -43.71 13.43
CA MET A 12 -0.53 -42.46 13.01
C MET A 12 -1.52 -41.61 12.24
N VAL A 13 -2.12 -40.62 12.91
CA VAL A 13 -2.95 -39.59 12.25
C VAL A 13 -2.02 -38.64 11.52
N MET A 14 -1.88 -38.82 10.23
CA MET A 14 -1.22 -37.85 9.33
C MET A 14 -2.15 -36.64 9.18
N ALA A 15 -1.89 -35.59 9.93
CA ALA A 15 -2.52 -34.29 9.72
C ALA A 15 -1.97 -33.70 8.41
N THR A 16 -2.70 -33.85 7.33
CA THR A 16 -2.45 -33.12 6.09
C THR A 16 -2.80 -31.64 6.36
N ALA A 17 -1.79 -30.83 6.63
CA ALA A 17 -1.95 -29.39 6.62
C ALA A 17 -2.34 -28.96 5.20
N ALA A 18 -3.62 -28.73 4.97
CA ALA A 18 -4.10 -28.09 3.77
C ALA A 18 -3.47 -26.69 3.71
N ALA A 19 -2.52 -26.50 2.81
CA ALA A 19 -1.98 -25.18 2.52
C ALA A 19 -3.13 -24.32 1.98
N ILE A 20 -3.61 -23.38 2.80
CA ILE A 20 -4.56 -22.39 2.35
C ILE A 20 -3.84 -21.55 1.29
N PRO A 21 -4.29 -21.57 0.02
CA PRO A 21 -3.65 -20.74 -1.00
C PRO A 21 -3.73 -19.28 -0.55
N ALA A 22 -2.57 -18.61 -0.48
CA ALA A 22 -2.53 -17.18 -0.24
C ALA A 22 -3.33 -16.50 -1.36
N VAL A 23 -4.50 -15.95 -1.01
CA VAL A 23 -5.34 -15.23 -1.96
C VAL A 23 -4.61 -13.94 -2.31
N GLN A 24 -4.01 -13.92 -3.49
CA GLN A 24 -3.28 -12.75 -3.98
C GLN A 24 -4.27 -11.68 -4.45
N ALA A 25 -3.90 -10.41 -4.26
CA ALA A 25 -4.67 -9.29 -4.79
C ALA A 25 -4.75 -9.39 -6.32
N GLN A 26 -5.96 -9.29 -6.87
CA GLN A 26 -6.17 -9.27 -8.31
C GLN A 26 -6.00 -7.86 -8.85
N SER A 27 -5.27 -7.73 -9.95
CA SER A 27 -5.01 -6.45 -10.60
C SER A 27 -5.52 -6.48 -12.05
N THR A 28 -6.30 -5.47 -12.41
CA THR A 28 -6.75 -5.23 -13.79
C THR A 28 -6.31 -3.84 -14.22
N GLU A 29 -5.67 -3.73 -15.38
CA GLU A 29 -5.22 -2.46 -15.95
C GLU A 29 -5.95 -2.20 -17.28
N VAL A 30 -6.48 -0.99 -17.45
CA VAL A 30 -7.21 -0.56 -18.64
C VAL A 30 -6.72 0.83 -19.04
N MET A 31 -6.45 1.03 -20.32
CA MET A 31 -6.27 2.35 -20.91
C MET A 31 -7.60 2.75 -21.57
N ASN A 32 -8.14 3.93 -21.24
CA ASN A 32 -9.33 4.44 -21.90
C ASN A 32 -8.99 5.14 -23.22
N GLU A 33 -10.00 5.48 -24.00
CA GLU A 33 -9.86 6.14 -25.31
C GLU A 33 -9.18 7.51 -25.22
N THR A 34 -9.24 8.18 -24.08
CA THR A 34 -8.56 9.48 -23.85
C THR A 34 -7.08 9.32 -23.54
N GLY A 35 -6.59 8.09 -23.41
CA GLY A 35 -5.21 7.76 -23.04
C GLY A 35 -4.91 7.88 -21.56
N ASP A 36 -5.96 7.90 -20.72
CA ASP A 36 -5.82 7.80 -19.28
C ASP A 36 -5.63 6.34 -18.87
N MET A 37 -4.73 6.11 -17.93
CA MET A 37 -4.46 4.78 -17.39
C MET A 37 -5.26 4.58 -16.11
N VAL A 38 -6.00 3.48 -16.04
CA VAL A 38 -6.75 3.07 -14.85
C VAL A 38 -6.33 1.67 -14.44
N ARG A 39 -5.92 1.51 -13.20
CA ARG A 39 -5.61 0.21 -12.61
C ARG A 39 -6.49 -0.03 -11.39
N VAL A 40 -7.17 -1.16 -11.38
CA VAL A 40 -8.00 -1.60 -10.26
C VAL A 40 -7.30 -2.74 -9.55
N MET A 41 -7.06 -2.57 -8.25
CA MET A 41 -6.57 -3.62 -7.36
C MET A 41 -7.71 -4.04 -6.42
N ARG A 42 -7.95 -5.34 -6.35
CA ARG A 42 -8.93 -5.95 -5.43
C ARG A 42 -8.17 -6.78 -4.40
N HIS A 43 -8.44 -6.51 -3.14
CA HIS A 43 -7.82 -7.22 -2.03
C HIS A 43 -8.72 -8.36 -1.54
N PRO A 44 -8.14 -9.40 -0.90
CA PRO A 44 -8.90 -10.54 -0.39
C PRO A 44 -9.96 -10.18 0.66
N ASP A 45 -9.77 -9.09 1.38
CA ASP A 45 -10.70 -8.56 2.39
C ASP A 45 -11.91 -7.83 1.78
N GLY A 46 -12.05 -7.83 0.44
CA GLY A 46 -13.11 -7.16 -0.30
C GLY A 46 -12.87 -5.66 -0.53
N THR A 47 -11.82 -5.08 0.03
CA THR A 47 -11.43 -3.69 -0.27
C THR A 47 -10.88 -3.57 -1.69
N ARG A 48 -10.90 -2.37 -2.24
CA ARG A 48 -10.33 -2.10 -3.57
C ARG A 48 -9.66 -0.74 -3.62
N ALA A 49 -8.61 -0.64 -4.44
CA ALA A 49 -7.95 0.60 -4.77
C ALA A 49 -8.01 0.85 -6.29
N ILE A 50 -8.38 2.05 -6.69
CA ILE A 50 -8.43 2.47 -8.09
C ILE A 50 -7.37 3.53 -8.29
N TYR A 51 -6.35 3.22 -9.07
CA TYR A 51 -5.27 4.13 -9.46
C TYR A 51 -5.59 4.71 -10.82
N GLN A 52 -5.52 6.03 -10.94
CA GLN A 52 -5.79 6.77 -12.17
C GLN A 52 -4.64 7.71 -12.46
N ARG A 53 -4.18 7.70 -13.72
CA ARG A 53 -3.21 8.66 -14.26
C ARG A 53 -3.81 9.31 -15.50
N GLN A 54 -4.09 10.58 -15.42
CA GLN A 54 -4.56 11.34 -16.57
C GLN A 54 -3.41 11.67 -17.52
N LYS A 55 -3.72 11.75 -18.81
CA LYS A 55 -2.76 12.17 -19.85
C LYS A 55 -2.21 13.56 -19.52
N GLY A 56 -0.87 13.68 -19.48
CA GLY A 56 -0.20 14.95 -19.18
C GLY A 56 -0.05 15.26 -17.69
N TRP A 57 -0.70 14.52 -16.79
CA TRP A 57 -0.58 14.76 -15.35
C TRP A 57 0.73 14.18 -14.77
N GLN A 58 1.44 15.00 -13.97
CA GLN A 58 2.67 14.58 -13.27
C GLN A 58 2.30 14.00 -11.89
N GLY A 59 1.52 12.92 -11.91
CA GLY A 59 1.06 12.31 -10.68
C GLY A 59 0.09 11.16 -10.94
N MET A 60 -0.51 10.70 -9.87
CA MET A 60 -1.45 9.60 -9.88
C MET A 60 -2.45 9.78 -8.75
N ARG A 61 -3.72 9.54 -9.01
CA ARG A 61 -4.76 9.48 -7.97
C ARG A 61 -5.02 8.03 -7.60
N CYS A 62 -5.10 7.76 -6.30
CA CYS A 62 -5.58 6.51 -5.75
C CYS A 62 -6.88 6.77 -4.98
N SER A 63 -7.96 6.10 -5.37
CA SER A 63 -9.22 6.09 -4.62
C SER A 63 -9.39 4.73 -3.96
N SER A 64 -9.43 4.70 -2.62
CA SER A 64 -9.60 3.48 -1.84
C SER A 64 -11.05 3.33 -1.42
N TYR A 65 -11.57 2.11 -1.51
CA TYR A 65 -12.94 1.77 -1.18
C TYR A 65 -12.99 0.64 -0.17
N THR A 66 -13.94 0.70 0.75
CA THR A 66 -14.25 -0.37 1.70
C THR A 66 -14.83 -1.58 0.96
N ALA A 67 -14.93 -2.73 1.65
CA ALA A 67 -15.58 -3.92 1.13
C ALA A 67 -17.06 -3.67 0.76
N SER A 68 -17.74 -2.75 1.47
CA SER A 68 -19.11 -2.32 1.15
C SER A 68 -19.22 -1.36 -0.05
N GLY A 69 -18.10 -1.02 -0.69
CA GLY A 69 -18.05 -0.13 -1.86
C GLY A 69 -18.07 1.37 -1.53
N ARG A 70 -18.04 1.77 -0.26
CA ARG A 70 -17.97 3.19 0.13
C ARG A 70 -16.55 3.72 -0.06
N LEU A 71 -16.44 4.95 -0.58
CA LEU A 71 -15.16 5.63 -0.66
C LEU A 71 -14.59 5.87 0.74
N ALA A 72 -13.37 5.39 0.99
CA ALA A 72 -12.68 5.54 2.27
C ALA A 72 -11.69 6.71 2.27
N ALA A 73 -10.88 6.82 1.21
CA ALA A 73 -9.87 7.86 1.09
C ALA A 73 -9.53 8.15 -0.38
N VAL A 74 -8.99 9.33 -0.63
CA VAL A 74 -8.40 9.69 -1.93
C VAL A 74 -7.00 10.26 -1.68
N ASN A 75 -6.02 9.69 -2.37
CA ASN A 75 -4.62 10.07 -2.29
C ASN A 75 -4.15 10.58 -3.66
N ASP A 76 -3.74 11.85 -3.73
CA ASP A 76 -3.14 12.44 -4.91
C ASP A 76 -1.61 12.43 -4.79
N TYR A 77 -0.97 11.51 -5.49
CA TYR A 77 0.49 11.38 -5.53
C TYR A 77 1.09 12.33 -6.55
N ARG A 78 2.18 12.98 -6.17
CA ARG A 78 2.96 13.88 -7.02
C ARG A 78 4.31 13.27 -7.36
N GLU A 79 4.73 13.43 -8.61
CA GLU A 79 6.01 12.97 -9.09
C GLU A 79 7.01 14.13 -9.20
N GLY A 80 8.25 13.84 -8.91
CA GLY A 80 9.38 14.71 -9.18
C GLY A 80 9.89 14.56 -10.61
N LYS A 81 10.91 15.35 -10.93
CA LYS A 81 11.54 15.41 -12.26
C LYS A 81 11.97 14.05 -12.81
N TYR A 82 12.43 13.16 -11.95
CA TYR A 82 12.92 11.83 -12.32
C TYR A 82 11.86 10.73 -12.18
N GLY A 83 10.60 11.12 -11.92
CA GLY A 83 9.49 10.19 -11.80
C GLY A 83 9.35 9.49 -10.46
N GLN A 84 10.17 9.85 -9.48
CA GLN A 84 9.98 9.42 -8.09
C GLN A 84 8.79 10.17 -7.47
N LEU A 85 8.12 9.55 -6.51
CA LEU A 85 7.10 10.24 -5.75
C LEU A 85 7.77 11.27 -4.81
N VAL A 86 7.30 12.51 -4.81
CA VAL A 86 7.83 13.57 -3.94
C VAL A 86 6.83 14.04 -2.90
N GLY A 87 5.56 13.75 -3.09
CA GLY A 87 4.52 14.10 -2.16
C GLY A 87 3.21 13.39 -2.42
N CYS A 88 2.34 13.41 -1.41
CA CYS A 88 0.97 12.93 -1.52
C CYS A 88 0.05 13.89 -0.75
N ILE A 89 -1.14 14.14 -1.29
CA ILE A 89 -2.21 14.86 -0.60
C ILE A 89 -3.30 13.84 -0.31
N ILE A 90 -3.69 13.73 0.96
CA ILE A 90 -4.74 12.82 1.43
C ILE A 90 -6.00 13.64 1.68
N TYR A 91 -7.08 13.26 1.03
CA TYR A 91 -8.40 13.85 1.19
C TYR A 91 -9.31 12.93 2.02
N ASP A 92 -10.32 13.53 2.63
CA ASP A 92 -11.42 12.80 3.25
C ASP A 92 -12.25 12.04 2.20
N HIS A 93 -13.20 11.24 2.67
CA HIS A 93 -14.13 10.48 1.84
C HIS A 93 -15.05 11.37 0.97
N THR A 94 -15.19 12.66 1.30
CA THR A 94 -15.98 13.61 0.49
C THR A 94 -15.18 14.19 -0.67
N LYS A 95 -13.84 14.01 -0.70
CA LYS A 95 -12.88 14.61 -1.65
C LYS A 95 -12.80 16.16 -1.58
N LYS A 96 -13.40 16.78 -0.60
CA LYS A 96 -13.45 18.24 -0.47
C LYS A 96 -12.37 18.78 0.47
N ASN A 97 -12.07 18.03 1.52
CA ASN A 97 -11.16 18.51 2.55
C ASN A 97 -9.83 17.76 2.48
N ILE A 98 -8.73 18.49 2.48
CA ILE A 98 -7.40 17.94 2.68
C ILE A 98 -7.25 17.60 4.16
N ILE A 99 -6.88 16.36 4.49
CA ILE A 99 -6.62 15.93 5.86
C ILE A 99 -5.13 15.99 6.16
N TYR A 100 -4.32 15.43 5.25
CA TYR A 100 -2.88 15.36 5.41
C TYR A 100 -2.14 15.70 4.13
N LYS A 101 -0.88 16.15 4.29
CA LYS A 101 0.12 16.25 3.23
C LYS A 101 1.31 15.39 3.60
N VAL A 102 1.81 14.58 2.67
CA VAL A 102 2.94 13.68 2.89
C VAL A 102 4.09 14.10 1.98
N ALA A 103 5.30 14.14 2.56
CA ALA A 103 6.54 14.31 1.83
C ALA A 103 7.38 13.03 1.93
N TYR A 104 8.01 12.63 0.83
CA TYR A 104 8.85 11.45 0.73
C TYR A 104 10.33 11.82 0.72
N GLY A 105 11.12 11.09 1.49
CA GLY A 105 12.57 11.21 1.56
C GLY A 105 13.26 9.97 0.97
N TYR A 106 14.35 10.20 0.24
CA TYR A 106 15.11 9.16 -0.45
C TYR A 106 16.58 9.22 -0.03
N ASP A 107 17.24 8.07 -0.02
CA ASP A 107 18.69 7.98 0.17
C ASP A 107 19.45 8.25 -1.15
N SER A 108 20.77 8.24 -1.07
CA SER A 108 21.65 8.45 -2.23
C SER A 108 21.50 7.39 -3.33
N ARG A 109 20.90 6.24 -3.02
CA ARG A 109 20.57 5.17 -3.98
C ARG A 109 19.15 5.26 -4.52
N ALA A 110 18.47 6.40 -4.30
CA ALA A 110 17.06 6.63 -4.67
C ALA A 110 16.08 5.63 -4.05
N ARG A 111 16.38 5.06 -2.88
CA ARG A 111 15.47 4.21 -2.13
C ARG A 111 14.67 5.07 -1.15
N LEU A 112 13.37 4.84 -1.05
CA LEU A 112 12.50 5.52 -0.10
C LEU A 112 12.91 5.16 1.33
N VAL A 113 13.32 6.14 2.13
CA VAL A 113 13.73 5.94 3.52
C VAL A 113 12.81 6.58 4.53
N GLU A 114 11.98 7.52 4.11
CA GLU A 114 11.09 8.23 5.03
C GLU A 114 9.82 8.74 4.35
N GLU A 115 8.69 8.67 5.08
CA GLU A 115 7.50 9.48 4.83
C GLU A 115 7.28 10.40 6.01
N ARG A 116 7.03 11.68 5.75
CA ARG A 116 6.67 12.69 6.75
C ARG A 116 5.26 13.19 6.48
N MET A 117 4.35 12.96 7.42
CA MET A 117 2.96 13.33 7.32
C MET A 117 2.66 14.57 8.15
N TYR A 118 2.05 15.55 7.52
CA TYR A 118 1.70 16.83 8.11
C TYR A 118 0.18 17.01 8.12
N SER A 119 -0.37 17.47 9.24
CA SER A 119 -1.78 17.85 9.33
C SER A 119 -2.09 19.06 8.44
N HIS A 120 -3.31 19.14 7.96
CA HIS A 120 -3.78 20.29 7.20
C HIS A 120 -5.00 20.91 7.91
N PRO A 121 -5.10 22.24 8.04
CA PRO A 121 -4.23 23.27 7.45
C PRO A 121 -2.98 23.63 8.29
N GLN A 122 -2.82 23.12 9.51
CA GLN A 122 -1.82 23.57 10.49
C GLN A 122 -0.36 23.32 10.07
N GLY A 123 -0.12 22.36 9.17
CA GLY A 123 1.24 22.01 8.73
C GLY A 123 2.09 21.35 9.82
N LYS A 124 1.48 20.86 10.90
CA LYS A 124 2.18 20.21 12.00
C LYS A 124 2.57 18.78 11.61
N LEU A 125 3.82 18.39 11.84
CA LEU A 125 4.27 17.02 11.64
C LEU A 125 3.57 16.11 12.67
N VAL A 126 2.81 15.12 12.18
CA VAL A 126 1.98 14.24 13.02
C VAL A 126 2.46 12.80 13.01
N GLN A 127 3.12 12.37 11.94
CA GLN A 127 3.61 11.01 11.79
C GLN A 127 4.86 10.97 10.92
N ARG A 128 5.78 10.06 11.26
CA ARG A 128 6.91 9.66 10.42
C ARG A 128 6.85 8.17 10.19
N VAL A 129 7.13 7.73 8.98
CA VAL A 129 7.33 6.33 8.63
C VAL A 129 8.77 6.17 8.16
N ILE A 130 9.51 5.25 8.77
CA ILE A 130 10.93 5.04 8.51
C ILE A 130 11.11 3.66 7.90
N TYR A 131 11.81 3.60 6.79
CA TYR A 131 12.16 2.37 6.07
C TYR A 131 13.66 2.11 6.20
N LYS A 132 14.02 0.87 6.53
CA LYS A 132 15.39 0.40 6.54
C LYS A 132 15.58 -0.64 5.45
N TYR A 133 16.80 -0.81 4.99
CA TYR A 133 17.18 -1.78 3.97
C TYR A 133 18.34 -2.64 4.47
N ASP A 134 18.28 -3.93 4.17
CA ASP A 134 19.39 -4.84 4.42
C ASP A 134 20.50 -4.67 3.36
N ASN A 135 21.59 -5.40 3.52
CA ASN A 135 22.72 -5.38 2.59
C ASN A 135 22.37 -5.90 1.20
N ARG A 136 21.25 -6.65 1.05
CA ARG A 136 20.74 -7.16 -0.21
C ARG A 136 19.76 -6.19 -0.86
N GLY A 137 19.41 -5.09 -0.19
CA GLY A 137 18.46 -4.10 -0.67
C GLY A 137 16.99 -4.43 -0.39
N ASN A 138 16.69 -5.44 0.43
CA ASN A 138 15.33 -5.75 0.83
C ASN A 138 14.87 -4.74 1.88
N ARG A 139 13.66 -4.23 1.72
CA ARG A 139 13.05 -3.28 2.63
C ARG A 139 12.51 -3.98 3.88
N SER A 140 12.79 -3.43 5.06
CA SER A 140 12.19 -3.88 6.32
C SER A 140 10.70 -3.50 6.38
N LYS A 141 9.99 -4.09 7.35
CA LYS A 141 8.69 -3.53 7.76
C LYS A 141 8.87 -2.06 8.16
N PRO A 142 7.92 -1.18 7.82
CA PRO A 142 7.99 0.23 8.19
C PRO A 142 7.94 0.39 9.72
N LEU A 143 8.76 1.30 10.24
CA LEU A 143 8.65 1.78 11.61
C LEU A 143 7.79 3.05 11.60
N ILE A 144 6.63 3.00 12.24
CA ILE A 144 5.70 4.13 12.32
C ILE A 144 5.95 4.85 13.65
N VAL A 145 6.19 6.16 13.58
CA VAL A 145 6.40 7.04 14.74
C VAL A 145 5.32 8.12 14.71
N SER A 146 4.34 7.99 15.58
CA SER A 146 3.28 9.00 15.77
C SER A 146 3.79 10.09 16.69
N LEU A 147 3.62 11.36 16.29
CA LEU A 147 4.08 12.54 17.02
C LEU A 147 2.92 13.34 17.62
N ASN A 148 1.71 12.85 17.48
CA ASN A 148 0.54 13.50 18.02
C ASN A 148 0.36 13.11 19.50
N THR A 149 0.48 14.10 20.40
CA THR A 149 0.42 13.89 21.86
C THR A 149 -0.95 14.24 22.46
N ALA A 150 -1.90 14.70 21.66
CA ALA A 150 -3.20 15.18 22.16
C ALA A 150 -4.36 14.50 21.41
N GLY A 151 -4.90 13.42 21.95
CA GLY A 151 -6.09 12.75 21.46
C GLY A 151 -5.86 11.31 20.99
N PRO A 152 -6.92 10.56 20.66
CA PRO A 152 -6.80 9.23 20.11
C PRO A 152 -6.06 9.31 18.76
N VAL A 153 -4.84 8.79 18.74
CA VAL A 153 -4.01 8.75 17.52
C VAL A 153 -4.61 7.71 16.61
N THR A 154 -5.33 8.14 15.58
CA THR A 154 -5.60 7.27 14.45
C THR A 154 -4.31 7.15 13.67
N GLU A 155 -3.62 6.01 13.84
CA GLU A 155 -2.44 5.68 13.06
C GLU A 155 -2.85 5.59 11.58
N VAL A 156 -2.26 6.46 10.77
CA VAL A 156 -2.51 6.43 9.33
C VAL A 156 -1.55 5.43 8.70
N ALA A 157 -2.08 4.50 7.94
CA ALA A 157 -1.26 3.54 7.23
C ALA A 157 -0.25 4.27 6.32
N PRO A 158 1.00 3.76 6.21
CA PRO A 158 2.00 4.33 5.32
C PRO A 158 1.46 4.45 3.89
N THR A 159 1.60 5.60 3.27
CA THR A 159 1.03 5.87 1.95
C THR A 159 1.81 5.19 0.82
N ALA A 160 3.10 4.92 1.04
CA ALA A 160 3.97 4.14 0.15
C ALA A 160 4.16 2.70 0.64
N GLN A 161 3.31 2.21 1.53
CA GLN A 161 3.35 0.83 2.03
C GLN A 161 3.14 -0.19 0.92
N TYR A 162 2.39 0.18 -0.09
CA TYR A 162 2.30 -0.60 -1.29
C TYR A 162 3.61 -0.40 -2.06
N ASP A 163 4.51 -1.37 -2.03
CA ASP A 163 5.63 -1.46 -2.99
C ASP A 163 5.12 -1.23 -4.40
N ASP A 164 3.86 -1.46 -4.56
CA ASP A 164 3.05 -1.26 -5.71
C ASP A 164 2.90 0.20 -6.15
N VAL A 165 2.92 1.22 -5.27
CA VAL A 165 2.69 2.60 -5.76
C VAL A 165 3.77 3.01 -6.75
N ASN A 166 5.05 2.76 -6.43
CA ASN A 166 6.13 3.00 -7.37
C ASN A 166 6.15 2.01 -8.54
N ALA A 167 5.77 0.75 -8.30
CA ALA A 167 5.65 -0.26 -9.35
C ALA A 167 4.48 0.03 -10.28
N ILE A 168 3.31 0.36 -9.73
CA ILE A 168 2.12 0.79 -10.49
C ILE A 168 2.44 2.03 -11.30
N ASN A 169 3.10 3.02 -10.69
CA ASN A 169 3.49 4.24 -11.37
C ASN A 169 4.43 3.97 -12.54
N ARG A 170 5.40 3.06 -12.39
CA ARG A 170 6.30 2.64 -13.47
C ARG A 170 5.57 1.89 -14.57
N SER A 171 4.69 0.94 -14.23
CA SER A 171 3.92 0.17 -15.22
C SER A 171 3.00 1.06 -16.06
N MET A 172 2.30 2.00 -15.40
CA MET A 172 1.43 2.96 -16.07
C MET A 172 2.20 3.94 -16.98
N LYS A 173 3.50 4.17 -16.74
CA LYS A 173 4.36 4.96 -17.65
C LYS A 173 4.82 4.16 -18.87
N GLN A 174 5.10 2.87 -18.70
CA GLN A 174 5.56 2.01 -19.79
C GLN A 174 4.45 1.75 -20.82
N GLY A 175 3.19 1.62 -20.38
CA GLY A 175 2.03 1.48 -21.27
C GLY A 175 1.82 2.64 -22.22
N ARG A 176 2.40 3.82 -21.93
CA ARG A 176 2.34 5.00 -22.82
C ARG A 176 3.32 4.99 -24.00
N ARG A 177 4.30 4.08 -24.01
CA ARG A 177 5.36 4.05 -25.05
C ARG A 177 5.08 3.04 -26.16
N LYS A 178 3.94 2.38 -26.12
CA LYS A 178 3.40 1.53 -27.19
C LYS A 178 2.26 2.25 -27.88
#